data_3fd612f335ad84dcdee09277241b00da
#
_entry.id   3fd612f335ad84dcdee09277241b00da
#
_cell.length_a   1.000
_cell.length_b   1.000
_cell.length_c   1.000
_cell.angle_alpha   90.00
_cell.angle_beta   90.00
_cell.angle_gamma   90.00
#
_symmetry.space_group_name_H-M   'P 1'
#
loop_
_entity.id
_entity.type
_entity.pdbx_description
1 polymer ?
#
loop_
_entity_poly.entity_id
_entity_poly.type
_entity_poly.pdbx_seq_one_letter_code
_entity_poly.pdbx_strand_id
1 'polypeptide(L)'
;MSKLFKAFLAVLAIVIAILGIIGGYETSLRVKYPVAYSDIIVKYASQNDLDPFLVMAVIKVESNFVPEAHSGFAGGLMQLTEETAEWNARELGVTYDDYMDPETNIMLGCHYLRHLIDVYVNIDTALAAYNGGMGNVNSWLKDSRYSDDGVSLKYIPFTETRNYVDKVNSSWEHYKSMNEH
;
A
#
# COMPACT_ATOMS: atom_id res chain seq x y z
N MET A 1 -24.36 45.99 23.61
CA MET A 1 -23.17 45.37 23.00
C MET A 1 -22.74 46.19 21.82
N SER A 2 -21.49 46.71 21.80
CA SER A 2 -21.00 47.58 20.74
C SER A 2 -20.90 46.84 19.38
N LYS A 3 -20.98 47.53 18.25
CA LYS A 3 -20.82 46.96 16.91
C LYS A 3 -19.47 46.23 16.78
N LEU A 4 -18.41 46.76 17.38
CA LEU A 4 -17.07 46.15 17.43
C LEU A 4 -17.07 44.83 18.17
N PHE A 5 -17.79 44.71 19.29
CA PHE A 5 -17.86 43.43 20.03
C PHE A 5 -18.63 42.34 19.26
N LYS A 6 -19.69 42.72 18.51
CA LYS A 6 -20.42 41.77 17.65
C LYS A 6 -19.52 41.31 16.47
N ALA A 7 -18.75 42.21 15.88
CA ALA A 7 -17.80 41.88 14.83
C ALA A 7 -16.69 40.95 15.34
N PHE A 8 -16.14 41.20 16.54
CA PHE A 8 -15.15 40.33 17.17
C PHE A 8 -15.70 38.90 17.39
N LEU A 9 -16.94 38.78 17.94
CA LEU A 9 -17.57 37.45 18.14
C LEU A 9 -17.81 36.74 16.81
N ALA A 10 -18.18 37.44 15.76
CA ALA A 10 -18.38 36.85 14.43
C ALA A 10 -17.05 36.32 13.85
N VAL A 11 -15.96 37.06 13.96
CA VAL A 11 -14.62 36.63 13.52
C VAL A 11 -14.17 35.42 14.34
N LEU A 12 -14.34 35.45 15.66
CA LEU A 12 -14.00 34.32 16.54
C LEU A 12 -14.78 33.06 16.17
N ALA A 13 -16.07 33.16 15.89
CA ALA A 13 -16.90 32.03 15.46
C ALA A 13 -16.41 31.44 14.11
N ILE A 14 -16.02 32.31 13.16
CA ILE A 14 -15.45 31.86 11.87
C ILE A 14 -14.14 31.11 12.10
N VAL A 15 -13.25 31.64 12.92
CA VAL A 15 -11.95 30.99 13.23
C VAL A 15 -12.17 29.61 13.86
N ILE A 16 -13.08 29.50 14.84
CA ILE A 16 -13.43 28.21 15.47
C ILE A 16 -14.00 27.23 14.43
N ALA A 17 -14.87 27.69 13.53
CA ALA A 17 -15.44 26.85 12.48
C ALA A 17 -14.34 26.34 11.52
N ILE A 18 -13.41 27.21 11.11
CA ILE A 18 -12.27 26.82 10.24
C ILE A 18 -11.38 25.80 10.94
N LEU A 19 -11.03 26.02 12.22
CA LEU A 19 -10.22 25.06 13.00
C LEU A 19 -10.93 23.71 13.15
N GLY A 20 -12.26 23.73 13.35
CA GLY A 20 -13.08 22.51 13.41
C GLY A 20 -13.09 21.74 12.08
N ILE A 21 -13.17 22.45 10.96
CA ILE A 21 -13.12 21.84 9.61
C ILE A 21 -11.73 21.24 9.36
N ILE A 22 -10.65 21.98 9.66
CA ILE A 22 -9.28 21.48 9.51
C ILE A 22 -9.05 20.25 10.37
N GLY A 23 -9.40 20.28 11.66
CA GLY A 23 -9.25 19.16 12.57
C GLY A 23 -10.09 17.94 12.14
N GLY A 24 -11.31 18.15 11.64
CA GLY A 24 -12.15 17.10 11.10
C GLY A 24 -11.54 16.48 9.82
N TYR A 25 -10.98 17.30 8.94
CA TYR A 25 -10.30 16.83 7.73
C TYR A 25 -9.06 15.99 8.06
N GLU A 26 -8.20 16.46 8.97
CA GLU A 26 -7.02 15.71 9.40
C GLU A 26 -7.37 14.38 10.07
N THR A 27 -8.39 14.38 10.93
CA THR A 27 -8.88 13.14 11.55
C THR A 27 -9.40 12.16 10.49
N SER A 28 -10.14 12.64 9.50
CA SER A 28 -10.62 11.84 8.39
C SER A 28 -9.47 11.22 7.56
N LEU A 29 -8.39 11.99 7.32
CA LEU A 29 -7.22 11.50 6.63
C LEU A 29 -6.50 10.41 7.43
N ARG A 30 -6.32 10.57 8.74
CA ARG A 30 -5.70 9.56 9.61
C ARG A 30 -6.49 8.25 9.65
N VAL A 31 -7.81 8.31 9.62
CA VAL A 31 -8.67 7.13 9.53
C VAL A 31 -8.58 6.47 8.16
N LYS A 32 -8.53 7.27 7.09
CA LYS A 32 -8.44 6.78 5.71
C LYS A 32 -7.06 6.22 5.37
N TYR A 33 -6.00 6.81 5.91
CA TYR A 33 -4.60 6.43 5.69
C TYR A 33 -3.91 6.17 7.03
N PRO A 34 -4.18 5.02 7.66
CA PRO A 34 -3.55 4.65 8.91
C PRO A 34 -2.04 4.49 8.72
N VAL A 35 -1.29 4.82 9.77
CA VAL A 35 0.15 4.60 9.84
C VAL A 35 0.43 3.75 11.08
N ALA A 36 0.75 2.49 10.85
CA ALA A 36 1.12 1.55 11.90
C ALA A 36 2.34 0.74 11.44
N TYR A 37 3.03 0.09 12.36
CA TYR A 37 4.21 -0.74 12.08
C TYR A 37 5.35 -0.01 11.35
N SER A 38 5.46 1.31 11.48
CA SER A 38 6.39 2.14 10.71
C SER A 38 7.84 1.68 10.84
N ASP A 39 8.29 1.35 12.06
CA ASP A 39 9.67 0.92 12.30
C ASP A 39 9.98 -0.41 11.59
N ILE A 40 9.03 -1.35 11.61
CA ILE A 40 9.14 -2.64 10.94
C ILE A 40 9.14 -2.44 9.42
N ILE A 41 8.24 -1.60 8.90
CA ILE A 41 8.14 -1.28 7.48
C ILE A 41 9.43 -0.65 6.99
N VAL A 42 9.94 0.40 7.67
CA VAL A 42 11.18 1.07 7.29
C VAL A 42 12.37 0.10 7.32
N LYS A 43 12.46 -0.76 8.34
CA LYS A 43 13.49 -1.79 8.45
C LYS A 43 13.51 -2.70 7.20
N TYR A 44 12.40 -3.33 6.89
CA TYR A 44 12.36 -4.32 5.81
C TYR A 44 12.28 -3.71 4.41
N ALA A 45 11.69 -2.53 4.26
CA ALA A 45 11.78 -1.76 3.02
C ALA A 45 13.23 -1.42 2.68
N SER A 46 14.00 -0.91 3.67
CA SER A 46 15.41 -0.59 3.48
C SER A 46 16.26 -1.83 3.14
N GLN A 47 15.99 -2.98 3.78
CA GLN A 47 16.71 -4.23 3.49
C GLN A 47 16.46 -4.75 2.07
N ASN A 48 15.33 -4.39 1.47
CA ASN A 48 14.91 -4.83 0.15
C ASN A 48 14.99 -3.71 -0.92
N ASP A 49 15.63 -2.59 -0.64
CA ASP A 49 15.72 -1.43 -1.55
C ASP A 49 14.33 -1.01 -2.09
N LEU A 50 13.35 -0.92 -1.18
CA LEU A 50 11.98 -0.47 -1.44
C LEU A 50 11.73 0.90 -0.80
N ASP A 51 10.87 1.70 -1.46
CA ASP A 51 10.29 2.88 -0.84
C ASP A 51 9.32 2.44 0.29
N PRO A 52 9.54 2.84 1.56
CA PRO A 52 8.66 2.46 2.67
C PRO A 52 7.22 2.93 2.46
N PHE A 53 6.99 4.02 1.73
CA PHE A 53 5.64 4.49 1.41
C PHE A 53 4.93 3.59 0.40
N LEU A 54 5.67 2.94 -0.52
CA LEU A 54 5.12 1.90 -1.38
C LEU A 54 4.67 0.68 -0.56
N VAL A 55 5.49 0.25 0.40
CA VAL A 55 5.12 -0.86 1.30
C VAL A 55 3.88 -0.50 2.14
N MET A 56 3.83 0.72 2.70
CA MET A 56 2.63 1.22 3.41
C MET A 56 1.39 1.21 2.50
N ALA A 57 1.54 1.60 1.24
CA ALA A 57 0.43 1.62 0.27
C ALA A 57 -0.08 0.21 -0.05
N VAL A 58 0.82 -0.77 -0.21
CA VAL A 58 0.45 -2.18 -0.38
C VAL A 58 -0.31 -2.67 0.85
N ILE A 59 0.24 -2.52 2.07
CA ILE A 59 -0.42 -2.92 3.32
C ILE A 59 -1.80 -2.24 3.47
N LYS A 60 -1.89 -0.96 3.11
CA LYS A 60 -3.16 -0.21 3.13
C LYS A 60 -4.22 -0.85 2.24
N VAL A 61 -3.86 -1.26 1.05
CA VAL A 61 -4.80 -1.81 0.06
C VAL A 61 -5.13 -3.26 0.38
N GLU A 62 -4.16 -4.03 0.88
CA GLU A 62 -4.32 -5.45 1.21
C GLU A 62 -5.16 -5.68 2.47
N SER A 63 -4.82 -5.01 3.55
CA SER A 63 -5.42 -5.28 4.88
C SER A 63 -5.95 -4.06 5.60
N ASN A 64 -5.70 -2.85 5.09
CA ASN A 64 -5.92 -1.61 5.83
C ASN A 64 -5.22 -1.62 7.20
N PHE A 65 -4.03 -2.21 7.28
CA PHE A 65 -3.22 -2.39 8.50
C PHE A 65 -3.88 -3.29 9.56
N VAL A 66 -4.79 -4.17 9.18
CA VAL A 66 -5.39 -5.18 10.08
C VAL A 66 -4.56 -6.46 9.99
N PRO A 67 -3.80 -6.84 11.03
CA PRO A 67 -2.88 -7.98 10.96
C PRO A 67 -3.60 -9.34 10.88
N GLU A 68 -4.83 -9.44 11.40
CA GLU A 68 -5.66 -10.65 11.34
C GLU A 68 -6.52 -10.72 10.07
N ALA A 69 -6.29 -9.82 9.09
CA ALA A 69 -7.07 -9.84 7.85
C ALA A 69 -6.85 -11.12 7.07
N HIS A 70 -7.94 -11.70 6.60
CA HIS A 70 -7.96 -12.87 5.72
C HIS A 70 -8.81 -12.60 4.48
N SER A 71 -8.31 -13.03 3.31
CA SER A 71 -9.09 -13.04 2.07
C SER A 71 -8.83 -14.37 1.31
N GLY A 72 -9.77 -15.30 1.40
CA GLY A 72 -9.62 -16.62 0.79
C GLY A 72 -8.44 -17.39 1.38
N PHE A 73 -7.35 -17.51 0.61
CA PHE A 73 -6.13 -18.24 1.02
C PHE A 73 -4.98 -17.31 1.43
N ALA A 74 -5.20 -16.00 1.45
CA ALA A 74 -4.20 -15.02 1.81
C ALA A 74 -4.46 -14.44 3.20
N GLY A 75 -3.39 -14.06 3.93
CA GLY A 75 -3.51 -13.53 5.29
C GLY A 75 -2.43 -12.53 5.66
N GLY A 76 -2.71 -11.82 6.76
CA GLY A 76 -1.82 -10.84 7.35
C GLY A 76 -1.84 -9.46 6.68
N LEU A 77 -0.92 -8.61 7.11
CA LEU A 77 -0.82 -7.22 6.67
C LEU A 77 -0.65 -7.07 5.16
N MET A 78 0.16 -7.93 4.53
CA MET A 78 0.48 -7.92 3.10
C MET A 78 -0.25 -9.02 2.31
N GLN A 79 -1.23 -9.70 2.93
CA GLN A 79 -2.09 -10.73 2.32
C GLN A 79 -1.29 -11.77 1.53
N LEU A 80 -0.30 -12.38 2.18
CA LEU A 80 0.47 -13.47 1.59
C LEU A 80 -0.33 -14.77 1.63
N THR A 81 -0.23 -15.58 0.58
CA THR A 81 -0.63 -16.98 0.68
C THR A 81 0.44 -17.76 1.44
N GLU A 82 0.06 -18.87 2.07
CA GLU A 82 1.01 -19.75 2.76
C GLU A 82 2.13 -20.22 1.81
N GLU A 83 1.80 -20.60 0.57
CA GLU A 83 2.77 -20.98 -0.46
C GLU A 83 3.77 -19.85 -0.75
N THR A 84 3.28 -18.60 -0.88
CA THR A 84 4.15 -17.42 -1.10
C THR A 84 5.02 -17.17 0.11
N ALA A 85 4.49 -17.28 1.32
CA ALA A 85 5.25 -17.10 2.56
C ALA A 85 6.36 -18.17 2.70
N GLU A 86 6.05 -19.43 2.46
CA GLU A 86 7.02 -20.52 2.48
C GLU A 86 8.13 -20.35 1.43
N TRP A 87 7.74 -19.93 0.21
CA TRP A 87 8.73 -19.70 -0.84
C TRP A 87 9.72 -18.58 -0.43
N ASN A 88 9.20 -17.44 0.05
CA ASN A 88 10.03 -16.32 0.48
C ASN A 88 10.91 -16.68 1.69
N ALA A 89 10.40 -17.44 2.64
CA ALA A 89 11.18 -17.89 3.79
C ALA A 89 12.36 -18.79 3.37
N ARG A 90 12.15 -19.69 2.40
CA ARG A 90 13.24 -20.51 1.83
C ARG A 90 14.31 -19.66 1.14
N GLU A 91 13.90 -18.67 0.33
CA GLU A 91 14.84 -17.75 -0.34
C GLU A 91 15.66 -16.94 0.66
N LEU A 92 15.05 -16.50 1.75
CA LEU A 92 15.72 -15.77 2.83
C LEU A 92 16.51 -16.67 3.79
N GLY A 93 16.33 -17.99 3.74
CA GLY A 93 16.94 -18.92 4.68
C GLY A 93 16.44 -18.78 6.12
N VAL A 94 15.19 -18.35 6.31
CA VAL A 94 14.56 -18.15 7.62
C VAL A 94 13.43 -19.16 7.85
N THR A 95 13.11 -19.36 9.15
CA THR A 95 11.93 -20.11 9.59
C THR A 95 10.99 -19.19 10.34
N TYR A 96 9.72 -19.52 10.38
CA TYR A 96 8.69 -18.76 11.12
C TYR A 96 7.69 -19.71 11.76
N ASP A 97 7.06 -19.27 12.84
CA ASP A 97 5.98 -20.01 13.51
C ASP A 97 4.61 -19.66 12.92
N ASP A 98 4.42 -18.37 12.59
CA ASP A 98 3.21 -17.81 11.99
C ASP A 98 3.56 -16.78 10.93
N TYR A 99 3.19 -17.02 9.66
CA TYR A 99 3.43 -16.09 8.57
C TYR A 99 2.53 -14.84 8.64
N MET A 100 1.49 -14.85 9.48
CA MET A 100 0.61 -13.70 9.71
C MET A 100 1.10 -12.80 10.84
N ASP A 101 2.09 -13.23 11.65
CA ASP A 101 2.74 -12.33 12.59
C ASP A 101 3.18 -11.04 11.86
N PRO A 102 2.88 -9.85 12.39
CA PRO A 102 3.12 -8.58 11.69
C PRO A 102 4.55 -8.41 11.17
N GLU A 103 5.55 -8.74 11.97
CA GLU A 103 6.95 -8.60 11.56
C GLU A 103 7.32 -9.62 10.49
N THR A 104 6.92 -10.87 10.67
CA THR A 104 7.13 -11.96 9.71
C THR A 104 6.44 -11.65 8.38
N ASN A 105 5.19 -11.23 8.41
CA ASN A 105 4.41 -10.92 7.21
C ASN A 105 5.00 -9.76 6.40
N ILE A 106 5.43 -8.68 7.07
CA ILE A 106 6.08 -7.53 6.41
C ILE A 106 7.45 -7.95 5.85
N MET A 107 8.24 -8.73 6.58
CA MET A 107 9.54 -9.23 6.12
C MET A 107 9.39 -10.03 4.81
N LEU A 108 8.53 -11.03 4.81
CA LEU A 108 8.30 -11.90 3.66
C LEU A 108 7.65 -11.15 2.50
N GLY A 109 6.70 -10.25 2.80
CA GLY A 109 6.00 -9.44 1.81
C GLY A 109 6.90 -8.42 1.11
N CYS A 110 7.82 -7.78 1.84
CA CYS A 110 8.82 -6.88 1.25
C CYS A 110 9.76 -7.64 0.32
N HIS A 111 10.23 -8.83 0.71
CA HIS A 111 11.05 -9.68 -0.14
C HIS A 111 10.30 -10.08 -1.42
N TYR A 112 9.03 -10.50 -1.29
CA TYR A 112 8.20 -10.84 -2.45
C TYR A 112 7.97 -9.66 -3.38
N LEU A 113 7.64 -8.49 -2.84
CA LEU A 113 7.44 -7.27 -3.62
C LEU A 113 8.72 -6.88 -4.38
N ARG A 114 9.89 -6.96 -3.73
CA ARG A 114 11.20 -6.73 -4.36
C ARG A 114 11.43 -7.71 -5.49
N HIS A 115 11.22 -9.00 -5.23
CA HIS A 115 11.34 -10.03 -6.27
C HIS A 115 10.49 -9.70 -7.51
N LEU A 116 9.24 -9.30 -7.33
CA LEU A 116 8.37 -8.95 -8.45
C LEU A 116 8.86 -7.69 -9.19
N ILE A 117 9.37 -6.68 -8.48
CA ILE A 117 9.93 -5.48 -9.11
C ILE A 117 11.20 -5.83 -9.92
N ASP A 118 12.03 -6.75 -9.43
CA ASP A 118 13.22 -7.22 -10.17
C ASP A 118 12.86 -8.00 -11.43
N VAL A 119 11.80 -8.82 -11.37
CA VAL A 119 11.33 -9.59 -12.52
C VAL A 119 10.70 -8.69 -13.59
N TYR A 120 9.86 -7.72 -13.18
CA TYR A 120 9.06 -6.95 -14.14
C TYR A 120 9.59 -5.56 -14.45
N VAL A 121 10.55 -5.04 -13.68
CA VAL A 121 11.17 -3.71 -13.83
C VAL A 121 10.17 -2.54 -13.71
N ASN A 122 9.01 -2.66 -14.32
CA ASN A 122 7.92 -1.69 -14.23
C ASN A 122 7.07 -1.95 -12.98
N ILE A 123 6.93 -0.94 -12.11
CA ILE A 123 6.24 -1.06 -10.81
C ILE A 123 4.77 -1.46 -10.99
N ASP A 124 4.05 -0.89 -11.94
CA ASP A 124 2.63 -1.21 -12.16
C ASP A 124 2.46 -2.66 -12.61
N THR A 125 3.38 -3.17 -13.44
CA THR A 125 3.40 -4.57 -13.86
C THR A 125 3.73 -5.50 -12.70
N ALA A 126 4.66 -5.10 -11.81
CA ALA A 126 4.97 -5.85 -10.59
C ALA A 126 3.78 -5.88 -9.61
N LEU A 127 3.11 -4.75 -9.40
CA LEU A 127 1.89 -4.66 -8.59
C LEU A 127 0.74 -5.49 -9.19
N ALA A 128 0.62 -5.50 -10.52
CA ALA A 128 -0.35 -6.36 -11.20
C ALA A 128 -0.03 -7.84 -10.98
N ALA A 129 1.26 -8.22 -10.92
CA ALA A 129 1.69 -9.57 -10.62
C ALA A 129 1.49 -9.95 -9.14
N TYR A 130 1.66 -8.99 -8.23
CA TYR A 130 1.39 -9.17 -6.81
C TYR A 130 -0.07 -9.58 -6.56
N ASN A 131 -1.02 -8.85 -7.13
CA ASN A 131 -2.45 -9.13 -6.96
C ASN A 131 -2.98 -10.18 -7.92
N GLY A 132 -2.64 -10.11 -9.20
CA GLY A 132 -3.20 -10.95 -10.26
C GLY A 132 -2.42 -12.23 -10.53
N GLY A 133 -1.25 -12.38 -9.91
CA GLY A 133 -0.36 -13.53 -10.08
C GLY A 133 0.55 -13.45 -11.32
N MET A 134 1.78 -13.91 -11.15
CA MET A 134 2.82 -13.90 -12.21
C MET A 134 2.39 -14.65 -13.49
N GLY A 135 1.65 -15.77 -13.36
CA GLY A 135 1.19 -16.55 -14.50
C GLY A 135 0.27 -15.76 -15.43
N ASN A 136 -0.65 -14.98 -14.88
CA ASN A 136 -1.54 -14.11 -15.64
C ASN A 136 -0.75 -12.98 -16.30
N VAL A 137 0.11 -12.29 -15.55
CA VAL A 137 0.92 -11.19 -16.09
C VAL A 137 1.84 -11.67 -17.21
N ASN A 138 2.51 -12.81 -17.06
CA ASN A 138 3.33 -13.41 -18.12
C ASN A 138 2.54 -13.74 -19.39
N SER A 139 1.26 -14.10 -19.24
CA SER A 139 0.37 -14.32 -20.37
C SER A 139 -0.04 -13.02 -21.04
N TRP A 140 -0.34 -11.97 -20.24
CA TRP A 140 -0.73 -10.66 -20.75
C TRP A 140 0.43 -9.94 -21.46
N LEU A 141 1.66 -10.06 -20.96
CA LEU A 141 2.85 -9.48 -21.59
C LEU A 141 3.12 -10.04 -22.99
N LYS A 142 2.67 -11.27 -23.29
CA LYS A 142 2.80 -11.89 -24.62
C LYS A 142 1.69 -11.47 -25.60
N ASP A 143 0.67 -10.79 -25.14
CA ASP A 143 -0.50 -10.39 -25.94
C ASP A 143 -0.41 -8.91 -26.30
N SER A 144 -0.36 -8.61 -27.60
CA SER A 144 -0.28 -7.22 -28.10
C SER A 144 -1.47 -6.33 -27.71
N ARG A 145 -2.57 -6.89 -27.24
CA ARG A 145 -3.69 -6.13 -26.70
C ARG A 145 -3.33 -5.48 -25.37
N TYR A 146 -2.41 -6.09 -24.60
CA TYR A 146 -2.11 -5.73 -23.22
C TYR A 146 -0.71 -5.19 -23.02
N SER A 147 0.22 -5.50 -23.93
CA SER A 147 1.61 -5.01 -23.91
C SER A 147 2.09 -4.72 -25.34
N ASP A 148 2.89 -3.66 -25.50
CA ASP A 148 3.48 -3.31 -26.79
C ASP A 148 4.93 -3.79 -26.88
N ASP A 149 5.61 -3.95 -25.76
CA ASP A 149 7.03 -4.23 -25.64
C ASP A 149 7.33 -5.63 -25.05
N GLY A 150 6.30 -6.32 -24.54
CA GLY A 150 6.46 -7.60 -23.83
C GLY A 150 7.08 -7.47 -22.43
N VAL A 151 7.28 -6.25 -21.93
CA VAL A 151 7.96 -5.94 -20.66
C VAL A 151 7.02 -5.21 -19.70
N SER A 152 6.22 -4.29 -20.20
CA SER A 152 5.28 -3.49 -19.42
C SER A 152 3.85 -3.66 -19.90
N LEU A 153 2.89 -3.63 -18.96
CA LEU A 153 1.47 -3.68 -19.25
C LEU A 153 0.95 -2.27 -19.59
N LYS A 154 0.42 -2.08 -20.80
CA LYS A 154 -0.35 -0.87 -21.16
C LYS A 154 -1.81 -0.96 -20.74
N TYR A 155 -2.31 -2.18 -20.50
CA TYR A 155 -3.67 -2.44 -20.04
C TYR A 155 -3.72 -3.73 -19.22
N ILE A 156 -4.34 -3.67 -18.05
CA ILE A 156 -4.54 -4.80 -17.15
C ILE A 156 -5.97 -5.34 -17.37
N PRO A 157 -6.14 -6.58 -17.91
CA PRO A 157 -7.47 -7.09 -18.30
C PRO A 157 -8.41 -7.31 -17.12
N PHE A 158 -7.88 -7.80 -15.98
CA PHE A 158 -8.67 -8.04 -14.78
C PHE A 158 -8.99 -6.72 -14.09
N THR A 159 -10.27 -6.41 -13.99
CA THR A 159 -10.76 -5.16 -13.38
C THR A 159 -10.33 -5.05 -11.91
N GLU A 160 -10.33 -6.16 -11.17
CA GLU A 160 -9.88 -6.19 -9.78
C GLU A 160 -8.42 -5.79 -9.68
N THR A 161 -7.55 -6.43 -10.46
CA THR A 161 -6.10 -6.15 -10.46
C THR A 161 -5.79 -4.74 -10.95
N ARG A 162 -6.49 -4.23 -11.96
CA ARG A 162 -6.37 -2.85 -12.41
C ARG A 162 -6.72 -1.86 -11.29
N ASN A 163 -7.87 -2.07 -10.63
CA ASN A 163 -8.28 -1.24 -9.51
C ASN A 163 -7.31 -1.34 -8.32
N TYR A 164 -6.69 -2.50 -8.12
CA TYR A 164 -5.66 -2.70 -7.10
C TYR A 164 -4.45 -1.81 -7.38
N VAL A 165 -3.90 -1.86 -8.58
CA VAL A 165 -2.75 -1.03 -9.00
C VAL A 165 -3.07 0.46 -8.82
N ASP A 166 -4.24 0.91 -9.29
CA ASP A 166 -4.68 2.31 -9.15
C ASP A 166 -4.77 2.72 -7.67
N LYS A 167 -5.30 1.86 -6.80
CA LYS A 167 -5.42 2.12 -5.35
C LYS A 167 -4.06 2.19 -4.67
N VAL A 168 -3.13 1.27 -5.02
CA VAL A 168 -1.78 1.27 -4.45
C VAL A 168 -1.06 2.55 -4.86
N ASN A 169 -1.05 2.91 -6.14
CA ASN A 169 -0.42 4.14 -6.62
C ASN A 169 -0.99 5.39 -5.96
N SER A 170 -2.33 5.50 -5.88
CA SER A 170 -2.98 6.63 -5.20
C SER A 170 -2.61 6.72 -3.70
N SER A 171 -2.51 5.57 -3.03
CA SER A 171 -2.11 5.52 -1.61
C SER A 171 -0.62 5.85 -1.44
N TRP A 172 0.22 5.38 -2.33
CA TRP A 172 1.65 5.65 -2.33
C TRP A 172 1.95 7.16 -2.46
N GLU A 173 1.34 7.81 -3.45
CA GLU A 173 1.46 9.27 -3.61
C GLU A 173 0.96 10.03 -2.37
N HIS A 174 -0.13 9.55 -1.75
CA HIS A 174 -0.64 10.17 -0.53
C HIS A 174 0.33 10.03 0.64
N TYR A 175 0.90 8.82 0.89
CA TYR A 175 1.87 8.63 1.97
C TYR A 175 3.15 9.45 1.76
N LYS A 176 3.63 9.59 0.52
CA LYS A 176 4.76 10.48 0.20
C LYS A 176 4.45 11.93 0.57
N SER A 177 3.28 12.43 0.18
CA SER A 177 2.88 13.82 0.45
C SER A 177 2.74 14.13 1.94
N MET A 178 2.40 13.15 2.77
CA MET A 178 2.32 13.32 4.23
C MET A 178 3.69 13.53 4.89
N ASN A 179 4.78 13.10 4.26
CA ASN A 179 6.13 13.20 4.80
C ASN A 179 6.87 14.47 4.34
N GLU A 180 6.32 15.21 3.38
CA GLU A 180 6.91 16.45 2.87
C GLU A 180 6.55 17.69 3.73
N HIS A 181 5.79 17.51 4.82
CA HIS A 181 5.33 18.55 5.74
C HIS A 181 5.77 18.26 7.17
#